data_786652de7a409838199fb0fe32baa4be
#
_entry.id   786652de7a409838199fb0fe32baa4be
#
_cell.length_a   1.000
_cell.length_b   1.000
_cell.length_c   1.000
_cell.angle_alpha   90.00
_cell.angle_beta   90.00
_cell.angle_gamma   90.00
#
_symmetry.space_group_name_H-M   'P 1'
#
loop_
_entity.id
_entity.type
_entity.pdbx_description
1 polymer ?
#
loop_
_entity_poly.entity_id
_entity_poly.type
_entity_poly.pdbx_seq_one_letter_code
_entity_poly.pdbx_strand_id
1 'polypeptide(L)'
;MSSGARTLAEGSGLVSNDEFFLTTKSFAQMHPQIIDVVLGAARDVYTEAAKDMPGTAKTFSAAAGFSESVMVVALSRSTFGILPISSPVIAEQRKIADTFKDLGLILAAINVSDTVR
;
A
#
# COMPACT_ATOMS: atom_id res chain seq x y z
N MET A 1 -3.53 -1.11 23.45
CA MET A 1 -4.62 -0.27 22.93
C MET A 1 -5.07 0.64 24.05
N SER A 2 -4.90 1.96 23.92
CA SER A 2 -5.16 2.93 25.01
C SER A 2 -6.64 3.24 25.21
N SER A 3 -7.53 2.77 24.34
CA SER A 3 -8.98 3.08 24.34
C SER A 3 -9.88 1.97 24.89
N GLY A 4 -9.31 0.91 25.47
CA GLY A 4 -10.08 -0.24 25.98
C GLY A 4 -10.75 -1.10 24.90
N ALA A 5 -10.51 -0.81 23.62
CA ALA A 5 -11.00 -1.64 22.53
C ALA A 5 -10.27 -3.00 22.46
N ARG A 6 -10.98 -4.04 22.06
CA ARG A 6 -10.40 -5.37 21.84
C ARG A 6 -10.49 -5.75 20.34
N THR A 7 -9.50 -6.48 19.87
CA THR A 7 -9.53 -7.08 18.53
C THR A 7 -10.57 -8.20 18.51
N LEU A 8 -11.52 -8.14 17.59
CA LEU A 8 -12.52 -9.20 17.37
C LEU A 8 -12.04 -10.22 16.32
N ALA A 9 -11.37 -9.73 15.27
CA ALA A 9 -10.79 -10.53 14.21
C ALA A 9 -9.60 -9.79 13.62
N GLU A 10 -8.67 -10.52 13.06
CA GLU A 10 -7.53 -9.98 12.32
C GLU A 10 -7.71 -10.27 10.83
N GLY A 11 -7.24 -9.35 9.97
CA GLY A 11 -7.30 -9.48 8.51
C GLY A 11 -6.19 -10.36 7.92
N SER A 12 -5.28 -10.87 8.76
CA SER A 12 -4.14 -11.68 8.29
C SER A 12 -4.62 -12.92 7.54
N GLY A 13 -4.16 -13.10 6.31
CA GLY A 13 -4.59 -14.18 5.41
C GLY A 13 -5.99 -14.02 4.79
N LEU A 14 -6.72 -12.96 5.11
CA LEU A 14 -8.04 -12.66 4.55
C LEU A 14 -7.99 -11.55 3.51
N VAL A 15 -7.18 -10.53 3.74
CA VAL A 15 -7.00 -9.37 2.85
C VAL A 15 -5.53 -9.03 2.77
N SER A 16 -5.09 -8.55 1.60
CA SER A 16 -3.83 -7.83 1.50
C SER A 16 -4.03 -6.39 1.98
N ASN A 17 -2.94 -5.74 2.34
CA ASN A 17 -2.93 -4.32 2.67
C ASN A 17 -1.96 -3.61 1.72
N ASP A 18 -2.06 -3.95 0.43
CA ASP A 18 -1.22 -3.37 -0.60
C ASP A 18 -1.58 -1.92 -0.86
N GLU A 19 -0.57 -1.08 -0.97
CA GLU A 19 -0.69 0.30 -1.41
C GLU A 19 -0.12 0.44 -2.82
N PHE A 20 -0.68 1.36 -3.62
CA PHE A 20 -0.31 1.50 -5.02
C PHE A 20 0.11 2.93 -5.34
N PHE A 21 1.18 3.07 -6.10
CA PHE A 21 1.49 4.32 -6.78
C PHE A 21 0.62 4.44 -8.03
N LEU A 22 -0.16 5.51 -8.12
CA LEU A 22 -1.09 5.73 -9.22
C LEU A 22 -0.64 6.90 -10.08
N THR A 23 -0.83 6.76 -11.39
CA THR A 23 -0.61 7.82 -12.36
C THR A 23 -1.58 7.68 -13.53
N THR A 24 -1.68 8.70 -14.38
CA THR A 24 -2.47 8.58 -15.61
C THR A 24 -1.70 7.79 -16.68
N LYS A 25 -2.44 7.10 -17.55
CA LYS A 25 -1.84 6.36 -18.67
C LYS A 25 -1.00 7.28 -19.57
N SER A 26 -1.49 8.49 -19.84
CA SER A 26 -0.76 9.46 -20.65
C SER A 26 0.55 9.89 -20.00
N PHE A 27 0.55 10.17 -18.69
CA PHE A 27 1.78 10.51 -17.97
C PHE A 27 2.78 9.35 -17.98
N ALA A 28 2.30 8.12 -17.74
CA ALA A 28 3.16 6.94 -17.74
C ALA A 28 3.83 6.70 -19.11
N GLN A 29 3.11 7.01 -20.21
CA GLN A 29 3.64 6.87 -21.55
C GLN A 29 4.64 7.96 -21.93
N MET A 30 4.36 9.21 -21.54
CA MET A 30 5.19 10.36 -21.91
C MET A 30 6.44 10.51 -21.01
N HIS A 31 6.37 10.03 -19.76
CA HIS A 31 7.40 10.30 -18.76
C HIS A 31 7.82 9.04 -18.00
N PRO A 32 8.14 7.91 -18.67
CA PRO A 32 8.49 6.66 -17.98
C PRO A 32 9.69 6.82 -17.05
N GLN A 33 10.68 7.61 -17.44
CA GLN A 33 11.89 7.87 -16.65
C GLN A 33 11.59 8.63 -15.35
N ILE A 34 10.57 9.48 -15.32
CA ILE A 34 10.18 10.17 -14.08
C ILE A 34 9.60 9.16 -13.09
N ILE A 35 8.77 8.23 -13.57
CA ILE A 35 8.22 7.16 -12.73
C ILE A 35 9.34 6.31 -12.15
N ASP A 36 10.31 5.91 -12.97
CA ASP A 36 11.43 5.08 -12.53
C ASP A 36 12.28 5.80 -11.47
N VAL A 37 12.52 7.10 -11.62
CA VAL A 37 13.22 7.92 -10.61
C VAL A 37 12.42 8.00 -9.30
N VAL A 38 11.11 8.26 -9.36
CA VAL A 38 10.25 8.35 -8.17
C VAL A 38 10.19 7.02 -7.44
N LEU A 39 9.97 5.91 -8.16
CA LEU A 39 9.94 4.58 -7.55
C LEU A 39 11.30 4.16 -7.01
N GLY A 40 12.40 4.55 -7.67
CA GLY A 40 13.75 4.35 -7.18
C GLY A 40 13.99 5.07 -5.85
N ALA A 41 13.68 6.36 -5.79
CA ALA A 41 13.81 7.15 -4.58
C ALA A 41 12.92 6.62 -3.43
N ALA A 42 11.69 6.21 -3.72
CA ALA A 42 10.81 5.57 -2.75
C ALA A 42 11.41 4.26 -2.22
N ARG A 43 11.97 3.42 -3.10
CA ARG A 43 12.64 2.16 -2.70
C ARG A 43 13.81 2.42 -1.75
N ASP A 44 14.62 3.43 -2.03
CA ASP A 44 15.74 3.80 -1.18
C ASP A 44 15.26 4.25 0.21
N VAL A 45 14.23 5.09 0.28
CA VAL A 45 13.61 5.52 1.55
C VAL A 45 13.06 4.33 2.33
N TYR A 46 12.33 3.41 1.69
CA TYR A 46 11.81 2.20 2.35
C TYR A 46 12.94 1.29 2.85
N THR A 47 14.02 1.19 2.09
CA THR A 47 15.20 0.39 2.48
C THR A 47 15.86 0.98 3.73
N GLU A 48 16.04 2.29 3.79
CA GLU A 48 16.60 2.96 4.97
C GLU A 48 15.64 2.89 6.17
N ALA A 49 14.34 3.09 5.96
CA ALA A 49 13.33 2.98 7.00
C ALA A 49 13.30 1.59 7.66
N ALA A 50 13.48 0.53 6.86
CA ALA A 50 13.53 -0.84 7.35
C ALA A 50 14.78 -1.14 8.23
N LYS A 51 15.88 -0.41 8.03
CA LYS A 51 17.12 -0.59 8.81
C LYS A 51 17.04 0.02 10.20
N ASP A 52 16.27 1.10 10.37
CA ASP A 52 16.09 1.81 11.64
C ASP A 52 14.60 1.98 11.95
N MET A 53 13.97 0.90 12.38
CA MET A 53 12.57 0.91 12.75
C MET A 53 12.23 1.86 13.92
N PRO A 54 13.05 1.99 14.98
CA PRO A 54 12.80 2.96 16.04
C PRO A 54 12.87 4.41 15.55
N GLY A 55 13.87 4.79 14.77
CA GLY A 55 14.00 6.13 14.19
C GLY A 55 12.86 6.44 13.22
N THR A 56 12.46 5.47 12.41
CA THR A 56 11.30 5.55 11.53
C THR A 56 10.03 5.78 12.34
N ALA A 57 9.79 5.00 13.38
CA ALA A 57 8.62 5.14 14.25
C ALA A 57 8.57 6.52 14.92
N LYS A 58 9.71 7.04 15.37
CA LYS A 58 9.81 8.39 15.94
C LYS A 58 9.43 9.47 14.93
N THR A 59 9.92 9.36 13.71
CA THR A 59 9.61 10.31 12.63
C THR A 59 8.11 10.29 12.30
N PHE A 60 7.53 9.11 12.12
CA PHE A 60 6.11 8.96 11.81
C PHE A 60 5.21 9.36 12.97
N SER A 61 5.60 9.10 14.23
CA SER A 61 4.82 9.49 15.40
C SER A 61 4.68 10.99 15.50
N ALA A 62 5.75 11.74 15.23
CA ALA A 62 5.74 13.20 15.21
C ALA A 62 4.80 13.75 14.12
N ALA A 63 4.78 13.14 12.93
CA ALA A 63 3.94 13.57 11.82
C ALA A 63 2.45 13.17 11.98
N ALA A 64 2.19 11.98 12.55
CA ALA A 64 0.84 11.42 12.65
C ALA A 64 0.13 11.72 13.98
N GLY A 65 0.84 12.25 14.98
CA GLY A 65 0.28 12.55 16.30
C GLY A 65 0.00 11.32 17.18
N PHE A 66 0.62 10.19 16.89
CA PHE A 66 0.55 8.97 17.71
C PHE A 66 1.78 8.83 18.60
N SER A 67 1.69 8.04 19.67
CA SER A 67 2.87 7.70 20.47
C SER A 67 3.84 6.80 19.69
N GLU A 68 5.15 6.90 19.98
CA GLU A 68 6.18 6.06 19.35
C GLU A 68 5.89 4.57 19.54
N SER A 69 5.42 4.16 20.72
CA SER A 69 5.07 2.77 21.00
C SER A 69 3.94 2.23 20.12
N VAL A 70 2.94 3.04 19.83
CA VAL A 70 1.86 2.69 18.90
C VAL A 70 2.40 2.61 17.48
N MET A 71 3.26 3.56 17.09
CA MET A 71 3.85 3.59 15.76
C MET A 71 4.77 2.40 15.51
N VAL A 72 5.61 2.00 16.48
CA VAL A 72 6.42 0.78 16.39
C VAL A 72 5.56 -0.44 16.09
N VAL A 73 4.45 -0.61 16.82
CA VAL A 73 3.53 -1.75 16.58
C VAL A 73 2.89 -1.67 15.20
N ALA A 74 2.48 -0.49 14.75
CA ALA A 74 1.89 -0.32 13.43
C ALA A 74 2.89 -0.67 12.32
N LEU A 75 4.10 -0.13 12.39
CA LEU A 75 5.15 -0.36 11.40
C LEU A 75 5.66 -1.80 11.40
N SER A 76 5.70 -2.47 12.56
CA SER A 76 6.11 -3.89 12.64
C SER A 76 5.14 -4.85 11.92
N ARG A 77 3.94 -4.39 11.62
CA ARG A 77 2.92 -5.14 10.85
C ARG A 77 2.97 -4.84 9.35
N SER A 78 3.80 -3.89 8.92
CA SER A 78 3.96 -3.49 7.54
C SER A 78 5.16 -4.20 6.91
N THR A 79 5.05 -4.54 5.64
CA THR A 79 6.19 -4.98 4.83
C THR A 79 6.70 -3.78 4.06
N PHE A 80 7.96 -3.38 4.35
CA PHE A 80 8.60 -2.28 3.63
C PHE A 80 9.15 -2.77 2.30
N GLY A 81 8.85 -2.04 1.24
CA GLY A 81 9.42 -2.29 -0.08
C GLY A 81 8.55 -1.76 -1.22
N ILE A 82 9.19 -1.56 -2.36
CA ILE A 82 8.53 -1.25 -3.63
C ILE A 82 8.72 -2.48 -4.53
N LEU A 83 7.65 -3.16 -4.81
CA LEU A 83 7.64 -4.39 -5.59
C LEU A 83 6.85 -4.19 -6.89
N PRO A 84 7.22 -4.90 -7.95
CA PRO A 84 6.39 -4.98 -9.14
C PRO A 84 5.02 -5.60 -8.80
N ILE A 85 3.99 -5.15 -9.49
CA ILE A 85 2.65 -5.73 -9.34
C ILE A 85 2.64 -7.15 -9.90
N SER A 86 2.41 -8.12 -9.03
CA SER A 86 2.44 -9.54 -9.36
C SER A 86 1.07 -10.07 -9.81
N SER A 87 1.05 -11.24 -10.47
CA SER A 87 -0.20 -11.88 -10.88
C SER A 87 -1.18 -12.15 -9.74
N PRO A 88 -0.74 -12.58 -8.53
CA PRO A 88 -1.62 -12.68 -7.37
C PRO A 88 -2.28 -11.36 -6.99
N VAL A 89 -1.52 -10.25 -6.97
CA VAL A 89 -2.06 -8.90 -6.68
C VAL A 89 -3.11 -8.50 -7.72
N ILE A 90 -2.84 -8.73 -9.01
CA ILE A 90 -3.82 -8.47 -10.08
C ILE A 90 -5.09 -9.28 -9.88
N ALA A 91 -4.97 -10.57 -9.50
CA ALA A 91 -6.11 -11.43 -9.27
C ALA A 91 -6.96 -10.96 -8.07
N GLU A 92 -6.32 -10.47 -7.01
CA GLU A 92 -7.02 -9.92 -5.86
C GLU A 92 -7.74 -8.61 -6.20
N GLN A 93 -7.07 -7.69 -6.88
CA GLN A 93 -7.68 -6.45 -7.34
C GLN A 93 -8.86 -6.69 -8.30
N ARG A 94 -8.81 -7.75 -9.11
CA ARG A 94 -9.93 -8.17 -9.95
C ARG A 94 -11.13 -8.61 -9.10
N LYS A 95 -10.93 -9.41 -8.06
CA LYS A 95 -12.02 -9.81 -7.15
C LYS A 95 -12.69 -8.60 -6.49
N ILE A 96 -11.89 -7.60 -6.10
CA ILE A 96 -12.41 -6.35 -5.54
C ILE A 96 -13.27 -5.62 -6.60
N ALA A 97 -12.75 -5.44 -7.81
CA ALA A 97 -13.48 -4.78 -8.89
C ALA A 97 -14.79 -5.53 -9.24
N ASP A 98 -14.77 -6.85 -9.33
CA ASP A 98 -15.95 -7.68 -9.59
C ASP A 98 -16.99 -7.52 -8.48
N THR A 99 -16.56 -7.57 -7.20
CA THR A 99 -17.43 -7.35 -6.05
C THR A 99 -18.09 -5.97 -6.09
N PHE A 100 -17.33 -4.91 -6.39
CA PHE A 100 -17.89 -3.56 -6.51
C PHE A 100 -18.90 -3.43 -7.65
N LYS A 101 -18.66 -4.15 -8.77
CA LYS A 101 -19.61 -4.22 -9.86
C LYS A 101 -20.89 -4.94 -9.46
N ASP A 102 -20.78 -6.11 -8.83
CA ASP A 102 -21.93 -6.92 -8.41
C ASP A 102 -22.80 -6.19 -7.38
N LEU A 103 -22.19 -5.36 -6.54
CA LEU A 103 -22.87 -4.48 -5.58
C LEU A 103 -23.45 -3.21 -6.24
N GLY A 104 -23.23 -2.99 -7.55
CA GLY A 104 -23.70 -1.79 -8.26
C GLY A 104 -22.95 -0.51 -7.89
N LEU A 105 -21.78 -0.62 -7.26
CA LEU A 105 -20.96 0.53 -6.85
C LEU A 105 -20.15 1.10 -8.02
N ILE A 106 -19.90 0.30 -9.04
CA ILE A 106 -19.34 0.74 -10.33
C ILE A 106 -20.23 0.27 -11.48
N LEU A 107 -20.34 1.10 -12.53
CA LEU A 107 -21.27 0.89 -13.62
C LEU A 107 -20.80 -0.16 -14.63
N ALA A 108 -19.49 -0.33 -14.79
CA ALA A 108 -18.90 -1.21 -15.78
C ALA A 108 -17.83 -2.12 -15.18
N ALA A 109 -17.61 -3.27 -15.80
CA ALA A 109 -16.50 -4.14 -15.46
C ALA A 109 -15.17 -3.46 -15.78
N ILE A 110 -14.21 -3.58 -14.89
CA ILE A 110 -12.85 -3.06 -15.04
C ILE A 110 -11.91 -4.22 -15.37
N ASN A 111 -11.16 -4.12 -16.45
CA ASN A 111 -10.06 -5.03 -16.70
C ASN A 111 -8.81 -4.51 -15.96
N VAL A 112 -8.57 -5.04 -14.77
CA VAL A 112 -7.44 -4.62 -13.92
C VAL A 112 -6.10 -4.77 -14.63
N SER A 113 -5.94 -5.80 -15.49
CA SER A 113 -4.68 -6.03 -16.21
C SER A 113 -4.31 -4.88 -17.17
N ASP A 114 -5.29 -4.11 -17.65
CA ASP A 114 -5.05 -2.97 -18.55
C ASP A 114 -4.59 -1.72 -17.78
N THR A 115 -4.67 -1.73 -16.45
CA THR A 115 -4.31 -0.61 -15.58
C THR A 115 -2.91 -0.75 -14.97
N VAL A 116 -2.26 -1.90 -15.17
CA VAL A 116 -0.95 -2.22 -14.60
C VAL A 116 0.15 -1.98 -15.64
N ARG A 117 1.30 -1.48 -15.18
CA ARG A 117 2.51 -1.31 -15.96
C ARG A 117 3.62 -2.25 -15.46
#